data_c098ee99a97335b11e83946d645e5222
#
_entry.id   c098ee99a97335b11e83946d645e5222
#
_cell.length_a   1.000
_cell.length_b   1.000
_cell.length_c   1.000
_cell.angle_alpha   90.00
_cell.angle_beta   90.00
_cell.angle_gamma   90.00
#
_symmetry.space_group_name_H-M   'P 1'
#
loop_
_entity.id
_entity.type
_entity.pdbx_description
1 polymer ?
#
loop_
_entity_poly.entity_id
_entity_poly.type
_entity_poly.pdbx_seq_one_letter_code
_entity_poly.pdbx_strand_id
1 'polypeptide(L)' 'MKFVIILLLTTGGLEQIKYPIESGLTCEDQAHKWRDANVTYYDSRNTDQRPQGWYTKEGNLWIGHICEN' A
#
# COMPACT_ATOMS: atom_id res chain seq x y z
N MET A 1 0.55 -17.58 -12.59
CA MET A 1 0.41 -16.13 -12.60
C MET A 1 0.65 -15.58 -11.21
N LYS A 2 1.33 -14.46 -11.12
CA LYS A 2 1.73 -13.92 -9.83
C LYS A 2 0.94 -12.69 -9.48
N PHE A 3 0.62 -12.55 -8.22
CA PHE A 3 -0.09 -11.40 -7.70
C PHE A 3 0.63 -10.83 -6.49
N VAL A 4 0.48 -9.53 -6.29
CA VAL A 4 0.83 -8.88 -5.05
C VAL A 4 -0.47 -8.53 -4.33
N ILE A 5 -0.50 -8.75 -3.02
CA ILE A 5 -1.65 -8.38 -2.20
C ILE A 5 -1.21 -7.17 -1.37
N ILE A 6 -1.86 -6.05 -1.63
CA ILE A 6 -1.58 -4.81 -0.92
C ILE A 6 -2.43 -4.78 0.35
N LEU A 7 -1.80 -4.50 1.46
CA LEU A 7 -2.48 -4.51 2.76
C LEU A 7 -2.71 -3.08 3.26
N LEU A 8 -3.96 -2.77 3.51
CA LEU A 8 -4.37 -1.46 4.03
C LEU A 8 -5.15 -1.64 5.32
N LEU A 9 -4.88 -0.77 6.28
CA LEU A 9 -5.66 -0.73 7.51
C LEU A 9 -6.70 0.36 7.36
N THR A 10 -7.96 -0.03 7.44
CA THR A 10 -9.10 0.89 7.30
C THR A 10 -9.84 1.00 8.63
N THR A 11 -10.83 1.86 8.68
CA THR A 11 -11.69 1.97 9.86
C THR A 11 -12.47 0.69 10.14
N GLY A 12 -12.71 -0.10 9.09
CA GLY A 12 -13.43 -1.37 9.22
C GLY A 12 -12.52 -2.57 9.42
N GLY A 13 -11.19 -2.36 9.45
CA GLY A 13 -10.23 -3.44 9.62
C GLY A 13 -9.25 -3.54 8.47
N LEU A 14 -8.70 -4.73 8.28
CA LEU A 14 -7.68 -4.97 7.24
C LEU A 14 -8.34 -5.17 5.89
N GLU A 15 -7.89 -4.40 4.90
CA GLU A 15 -8.29 -4.56 3.52
C GLU A 15 -7.15 -5.16 2.72
N GLN A 16 -7.46 -6.10 1.84
CA GLN A 16 -6.48 -6.75 0.98
C GLN A 16 -6.86 -6.49 -0.47
N ILE A 17 -5.94 -5.86 -1.22
CA ILE A 17 -6.16 -5.58 -2.64
C ILE A 17 -5.24 -6.49 -3.44
N LYS A 18 -5.83 -7.42 -4.19
CA LYS A 18 -5.07 -8.33 -5.04
C LYS A 18 -4.80 -7.63 -6.36
N TYR A 19 -3.53 -7.49 -6.70
CA TYR A 19 -3.10 -6.73 -7.88
C TYR A 19 -2.16 -7.58 -8.73
N PRO A 20 -2.39 -7.67 -10.05
CA PRO A 20 -1.52 -8.46 -10.91
C PRO A 20 -0.15 -7.80 -11.06
N ILE A 21 0.87 -8.64 -11.17
CA ILE A 21 2.24 -8.14 -11.34
C ILE A 21 2.49 -7.96 -12.85
N GLU A 22 2.91 -6.77 -13.23
CA GLU A 22 3.21 -6.46 -14.62
C GLU A 22 4.40 -7.28 -15.11
N SER A 23 4.39 -7.60 -16.39
CA SER A 23 5.48 -8.32 -17.03
C SER A 23 6.79 -7.55 -16.85
N GLY A 24 7.83 -8.26 -16.42
CA GLY A 24 9.14 -7.65 -16.22
C GLY A 24 9.38 -7.09 -14.83
N LEU A 25 8.34 -7.06 -13.99
CA LEU A 25 8.50 -6.57 -12.62
C LEU A 25 8.53 -7.73 -11.63
N THR A 26 9.27 -7.54 -10.55
CA THR A 26 9.18 -8.45 -9.40
C THR A 26 7.96 -8.07 -8.58
N CYS A 27 7.57 -8.95 -7.66
CA CYS A 27 6.48 -8.67 -6.75
C CYS A 27 6.75 -7.39 -5.95
N GLU A 28 7.98 -7.23 -5.46
CA GLU A 28 8.33 -6.03 -4.69
C GLU A 28 8.28 -4.78 -5.54
N ASP A 29 8.78 -4.85 -6.78
CA ASP A 29 8.73 -3.72 -7.69
C ASP A 29 7.28 -3.29 -7.95
N GLN A 30 6.39 -4.26 -8.15
CA GLN A 30 4.99 -3.96 -8.38
C GLN A 30 4.34 -3.34 -7.13
N ALA A 31 4.69 -3.86 -5.96
CA ALA A 31 4.17 -3.31 -4.71
C ALA A 31 4.60 -1.86 -4.50
N HIS A 32 5.87 -1.57 -4.77
CA HIS A 32 6.39 -0.22 -4.64
C HIS A 32 5.79 0.72 -5.66
N LYS A 33 5.59 0.24 -6.89
CA LYS A 33 4.95 1.04 -7.93
C LYS A 33 3.51 1.39 -7.53
N TRP A 34 2.77 0.42 -7.00
CA TRP A 34 1.42 0.65 -6.52
C TRP A 34 1.41 1.68 -5.38
N ARG A 35 2.32 1.51 -4.44
CA ARG A 35 2.44 2.43 -3.30
C ARG A 35 2.71 3.86 -3.77
N ASP A 36 3.68 4.03 -4.64
CA ASP A 36 4.07 5.37 -5.10
C ASP A 36 2.94 6.05 -5.88
N ALA A 37 2.09 5.27 -6.55
CA ALA A 37 0.99 5.81 -7.33
C ALA A 37 -0.26 6.08 -6.50
N ASN A 38 -0.43 5.40 -5.37
CA ASN A 38 -1.71 5.41 -4.66
C ASN A 38 -1.66 5.93 -3.23
N VAL A 39 -0.49 5.99 -2.61
CA VAL A 39 -0.37 6.45 -1.23
C VAL A 39 0.68 7.55 -1.12
N THR A 40 0.53 8.38 -0.09
CA THR A 40 1.43 9.48 0.18
C THR A 40 1.99 9.31 1.58
N TYR A 41 3.28 9.53 1.74
CA TYR A 41 3.91 9.45 3.04
C TYR A 41 3.62 10.70 3.84
N TYR A 42 3.16 10.52 5.06
CA TYR A 42 2.96 11.60 6.01
C TYR A 42 3.92 11.44 7.18
N ASP A 43 4.64 12.50 7.44
CA ASP A 43 5.58 12.57 8.55
C ASP A 43 4.88 13.26 9.70
N SER A 44 5.19 12.88 10.93
CA SER A 44 4.56 13.45 12.12
C SER A 44 4.79 14.96 12.26
N ARG A 45 5.77 15.50 11.55
CA ARG A 45 6.02 16.93 11.55
C ARG A 45 5.12 17.69 10.59
N ASN A 46 4.55 16.99 9.62
CA ASN A 46 3.72 17.60 8.58
C ASN A 46 2.24 17.44 8.84
N THR A 47 1.87 16.60 9.77
CA THR A 47 0.49 16.42 10.14
C THR A 47 0.39 16.41 11.65
N ASP A 48 -0.69 16.92 12.12
CA ASP A 48 -0.94 17.06 13.54
C ASP A 48 -1.88 15.99 14.08
N GLN A 49 -2.44 15.13 13.20
CA GLN A 49 -3.51 14.24 13.60
C GLN A 49 -3.35 12.79 13.18
N ARG A 50 -2.31 12.50 12.41
CA ARG A 50 -2.07 11.14 11.92
C ARG A 50 -0.75 10.61 12.39
N PRO A 51 -0.69 9.32 12.75
CA PRO A 51 0.59 8.68 12.96
C PRO A 51 1.40 8.75 11.66
N GLN A 52 2.71 8.75 11.79
CA GLN A 52 3.60 8.69 10.67
C GLN A 52 3.33 7.44 9.84
N GLY A 53 3.26 7.57 8.53
CA GLY A 53 3.04 6.42 7.66
C GLY A 53 2.57 6.82 6.26
N TRP A 54 2.19 5.80 5.48
CA TRP A 54 1.71 5.97 4.11
C TRP A 54 0.20 5.84 4.09
N TYR A 55 -0.48 6.83 3.50
CA TYR A 55 -1.94 6.89 3.50
C TYR A 55 -2.49 7.05 2.10
N THR A 56 -3.61 6.37 1.82
CA THR A 56 -4.35 6.57 0.58
C THR A 56 -5.14 7.87 0.65
N LYS A 57 -5.75 8.26 -0.48
CA LYS A 57 -6.60 9.45 -0.53
C LYS A 57 -7.77 9.35 0.45
N GLU A 58 -8.24 8.13 0.69
CA GLU A 58 -9.33 7.89 1.63
C GLU A 58 -8.88 7.91 3.09
N GLY A 59 -7.58 8.02 3.33
CA GLY A 59 -7.05 8.02 4.68
C GLY A 59 -6.73 6.64 5.25
N ASN A 60 -6.70 5.62 4.41
CA ASN A 60 -6.35 4.26 4.84
C ASN A 60 -4.84 4.11 4.92
N LEU A 61 -4.37 3.44 5.96
CA LEU A 61 -2.93 3.26 6.20
C LEU A 61 -2.42 2.05 5.42
N TRP A 62 -1.40 2.29 4.58
CA TRP A 62 -0.69 1.20 3.92
C TRP A 62 0.25 0.53 4.93
N ILE A 63 0.14 -0.78 5.11
CA ILE A 63 0.95 -1.49 6.09
C ILE A 63 1.89 -2.50 5.48
N GLY A 64 1.78 -2.78 4.19
CA GLY A 64 2.70 -3.68 3.55
C GLY A 64 2.09 -4.41 2.38
N HIS A 65 2.74 -5.51 1.99
CA HIS A 65 2.27 -6.34 0.89
C HIS A 65 2.67 -7.79 1.12
N ILE A 66 1.96 -8.68 0.42
CA ILE A 66 2.27 -10.11 0.42
C ILE A 66 2.40 -10.52 -1.04
N CYS A 67 3.40 -11.35 -1.33
CA CYS A 67 3.57 -11.91 -2.67
C CYS A 67 2.86 -13.26 -2.75
N GLU A 68 2.06 -13.44 -3.79
CA GLU A 68 1.32 -14.67 -4.01
C GLU A 68 1.59 -15.20 -5.41
N ASN A 69 1.85 -16.48 -5.51
CA ASN A 69 2.05 -17.14 -6.80
C ASN A 69 0.77 -17.80 -7.27
#